data_19ae443a4d5905e870a3679eb7a6293f
#
_entry.id   19ae443a4d5905e870a3679eb7a6293f
#
_cell.length_a   1.000
_cell.length_b   1.000
_cell.length_c   1.000
_cell.angle_alpha   90.00
_cell.angle_beta   90.00
_cell.angle_gamma   90.00
#
_symmetry.space_group_name_H-M   'P 1'
#
loop_
_entity.id
_entity.type
_entity.pdbx_description
1 polymer ?
#
loop_
_entity_poly.entity_id
_entity_poly.type
_entity_poly.pdbx_seq_one_letter_code
_entity_poly.pdbx_strand_id
1 'polypeptide(L)'
;MKISIKYFAGIDVQINRGCCYYILDANKKHVTSAWVKENIPASLSRIFTGLTKKEKEKIAIGIDTPRMPLKKLRTRYFDKKKKEWNVKPKLSNGRECEAIIKSYNIANPQWTRTFVESPEWMKLGFKIFSALKDFPFVYEVFPSASYSILKDQNVKYELNLNYFDDGVKDMLDASTAAITIYEFINGRGCEVGGKDGLGTIVLPRRIFI
;
A
#
# COMPACT_ATOMS: atom_id res chain seq x y z
N MET A 1 0.15 23.58 -13.79
CA MET A 1 -0.31 22.50 -14.69
C MET A 1 -0.73 21.32 -13.82
N LYS A 2 -2.00 20.86 -13.86
CA LYS A 2 -2.47 19.73 -13.05
C LYS A 2 -1.91 18.44 -13.67
N ILE A 3 -1.08 17.69 -12.96
CA ILE A 3 -0.55 16.41 -13.44
C ILE A 3 -1.75 15.44 -13.52
N SER A 4 -1.98 14.89 -14.71
CA SER A 4 -3.05 13.90 -14.92
C SER A 4 -2.45 12.50 -14.86
N ILE A 5 -2.76 11.77 -13.79
CA ILE A 5 -2.39 10.36 -13.67
C ILE A 5 -3.21 9.53 -14.68
N LYS A 6 -2.52 8.68 -15.44
CA LYS A 6 -3.11 7.81 -16.47
C LYS A 6 -3.25 6.36 -16.03
N TYR A 7 -2.34 5.90 -15.17
CA TYR A 7 -2.26 4.51 -14.73
C TYR A 7 -2.15 4.43 -13.22
N PHE A 8 -2.78 3.43 -12.67
CA PHE A 8 -2.82 3.16 -11.23
C PHE A 8 -2.38 1.71 -11.04
N ALA A 9 -1.19 1.53 -10.49
CA ALA A 9 -0.61 0.22 -10.24
C ALA A 9 -0.75 -0.17 -8.77
N GLY A 10 -1.10 -1.41 -8.50
CA GLY A 10 -1.03 -2.01 -7.17
C GLY A 10 -0.05 -3.17 -7.18
N ILE A 11 0.69 -3.33 -6.11
CA ILE A 11 1.68 -4.40 -5.91
C ILE A 11 1.38 -5.08 -4.58
N ASP A 12 1.13 -6.39 -4.63
CA ASP A 12 1.12 -7.26 -3.45
C ASP A 12 2.50 -7.90 -3.28
N VAL A 13 3.05 -7.83 -2.05
CA VAL A 13 4.42 -8.24 -1.76
C VAL A 13 4.43 -9.60 -1.09
N GLN A 14 4.86 -10.61 -1.83
CA GLN A 14 4.96 -12.01 -1.40
C GLN A 14 6.37 -12.56 -1.65
N ILE A 15 6.82 -13.49 -0.80
CA ILE A 15 8.10 -14.20 -0.97
C ILE A 15 7.91 -15.51 -1.72
N ASN A 16 7.02 -16.36 -1.21
CA ASN A 16 6.94 -17.76 -1.66
C ASN A 16 6.41 -17.91 -3.08
N ARG A 17 5.46 -17.09 -3.48
CA ARG A 17 4.82 -17.10 -4.81
C ARG A 17 5.32 -16.00 -5.74
N GLY A 18 6.17 -15.13 -5.24
CA GLY A 18 6.58 -13.90 -5.91
C GLY A 18 5.58 -12.76 -5.66
N CYS A 19 5.96 -11.56 -6.04
CA CYS A 19 5.07 -10.40 -6.00
C CYS A 19 4.17 -10.40 -7.23
N CYS A 20 2.94 -9.95 -7.08
CA CYS A 20 2.11 -9.66 -8.23
C CYS A 20 1.80 -8.17 -8.35
N TYR A 21 1.52 -7.74 -9.56
CA TYR A 21 1.07 -6.39 -9.82
C TYR A 21 -0.21 -6.38 -10.66
N TYR A 22 -0.99 -5.33 -10.49
CA TYR A 22 -2.23 -5.08 -11.21
C TYR A 22 -2.29 -3.62 -11.64
N ILE A 23 -2.54 -3.34 -12.92
CA ILE A 23 -2.56 -1.97 -13.45
C ILE A 23 -3.95 -1.65 -14.03
N LEU A 24 -4.49 -0.51 -13.60
CA LEU A 24 -5.71 0.09 -14.11
C LEU A 24 -5.40 1.37 -14.90
N ASP A 25 -6.23 1.67 -15.89
CA ASP A 25 -6.27 2.99 -16.52
C ASP A 25 -7.10 4.01 -15.71
N ALA A 26 -7.18 5.23 -16.20
CA ALA A 26 -7.96 6.30 -15.59
C ALA A 26 -9.49 6.04 -15.59
N ASN A 27 -9.98 5.09 -16.37
CA ASN A 27 -11.37 4.65 -16.42
C ASN A 27 -11.63 3.40 -15.56
N LYS A 28 -10.66 2.98 -14.75
CA LYS A 28 -10.68 1.75 -13.92
C LYS A 28 -10.72 0.45 -14.75
N LYS A 29 -10.37 0.50 -16.03
CA LYS A 29 -10.25 -0.70 -16.84
C LYS A 29 -8.91 -1.37 -16.57
N HIS A 30 -8.93 -2.70 -16.48
CA HIS A 30 -7.72 -3.51 -16.39
C HIS A 30 -6.86 -3.33 -17.64
N VAL A 31 -5.59 -3.03 -17.44
CA VAL A 31 -4.59 -2.87 -18.50
C VAL A 31 -3.72 -4.13 -18.59
N THR A 32 -3.11 -4.52 -17.47
CA THR A 32 -2.27 -5.71 -17.38
C THR A 32 -2.07 -6.12 -15.93
N SER A 33 -1.77 -7.38 -15.72
CA SER A 33 -1.37 -7.93 -14.42
C SER A 33 -0.47 -9.14 -14.64
N ALA A 34 0.47 -9.36 -13.74
CA ALA A 34 1.33 -10.54 -13.79
C ALA A 34 2.00 -10.80 -12.43
N TRP A 35 2.64 -11.97 -12.36
CA TRP A 35 3.50 -12.38 -11.25
C TRP A 35 4.96 -12.10 -11.59
N VAL A 36 5.71 -11.63 -10.61
CA VAL A 36 7.15 -11.37 -10.67
C VAL A 36 7.83 -12.27 -9.64
N LYS A 37 8.57 -13.28 -10.11
CA LYS A 37 9.18 -14.30 -9.24
C LYS A 37 10.67 -14.08 -9.03
N GLU A 38 11.35 -13.48 -9.99
CA GLU A 38 12.81 -13.32 -9.97
C GLU A 38 13.23 -11.86 -9.98
N ASN A 39 14.32 -11.55 -9.27
CA ASN A 39 14.87 -10.18 -9.22
C ASN A 39 13.78 -9.12 -8.98
N ILE A 40 12.86 -9.41 -8.05
CA ILE A 40 11.57 -8.72 -7.89
C ILE A 40 11.71 -7.19 -7.92
N PRO A 41 12.60 -6.54 -7.14
CA PRO A 41 12.71 -5.08 -7.16
C PRO A 41 13.12 -4.54 -8.54
N ALA A 42 14.08 -5.19 -9.20
CA ALA A 42 14.55 -4.78 -10.53
C ALA A 42 13.50 -5.04 -11.62
N SER A 43 12.81 -6.18 -11.54
CA SER A 43 11.75 -6.53 -12.50
C SER A 43 10.55 -5.61 -12.39
N LEU A 44 10.08 -5.30 -11.16
CA LEU A 44 9.02 -4.31 -10.94
C LEU A 44 9.45 -2.92 -11.43
N SER A 45 10.69 -2.52 -11.17
CA SER A 45 11.22 -1.28 -11.70
C SER A 45 11.22 -1.29 -13.25
N ARG A 46 11.60 -2.38 -13.90
CA ARG A 46 11.61 -2.50 -15.38
C ARG A 46 10.23 -2.42 -16.01
N ILE A 47 9.19 -2.94 -15.39
CA ILE A 47 7.81 -2.81 -15.88
C ILE A 47 7.48 -1.34 -16.17
N PHE A 48 8.11 -0.41 -15.44
CA PHE A 48 7.91 1.02 -15.59
C PHE A 48 9.11 1.78 -16.17
N THR A 49 10.28 1.14 -16.43
CA THR A 49 11.53 1.84 -16.82
C THR A 49 11.67 2.15 -18.31
N GLY A 50 10.84 1.60 -19.18
CA GLY A 50 10.75 2.09 -20.56
C GLY A 50 10.19 3.51 -20.66
N LEU A 51 9.78 4.08 -19.53
CA LEU A 51 9.08 5.35 -19.44
C LEU A 51 10.06 6.51 -19.27
N THR A 52 9.86 7.56 -20.04
CA THR A 52 10.51 8.86 -19.81
C THR A 52 10.10 9.44 -18.46
N LYS A 53 10.84 10.43 -17.94
CA LYS A 53 10.47 11.13 -16.69
C LYS A 53 9.01 11.62 -16.72
N LYS A 54 8.57 12.19 -17.85
CA LYS A 54 7.21 12.69 -18.05
C LYS A 54 6.14 11.58 -17.99
N GLU A 55 6.49 10.36 -18.34
CA GLU A 55 5.59 9.20 -18.28
C GLU A 55 5.54 8.62 -16.87
N LYS A 56 6.67 8.60 -16.14
CA LYS A 56 6.71 8.23 -14.72
C LYS A 56 5.81 9.12 -13.86
N GLU A 57 5.67 10.40 -14.22
CA GLU A 57 4.76 11.34 -13.56
C GLU A 57 3.27 11.04 -13.83
N LYS A 58 2.95 10.11 -14.74
CA LYS A 58 1.57 9.72 -15.06
C LYS A 58 1.14 8.41 -14.41
N ILE A 59 1.99 7.81 -13.59
CA ILE A 59 1.71 6.55 -12.90
C ILE A 59 1.70 6.79 -11.41
N ALA A 60 0.67 6.30 -10.73
CA ALA A 60 0.61 6.22 -9.28
C ALA A 60 0.65 4.75 -8.85
N ILE A 61 1.48 4.42 -7.86
CA ILE A 61 1.78 3.04 -7.45
C ILE A 61 1.44 2.87 -5.98
N GLY A 62 0.61 1.89 -5.65
CA GLY A 62 0.32 1.43 -4.30
C GLY A 62 1.02 0.12 -4.00
N ILE A 63 1.71 0.02 -2.89
CA ILE A 63 2.47 -1.17 -2.50
C ILE A 63 1.96 -1.67 -1.16
N ASP A 64 1.53 -2.93 -1.09
CA ASP A 64 1.07 -3.59 0.14
C ASP A 64 2.27 -4.06 0.98
N THR A 65 2.95 -3.11 1.58
CA THR A 65 4.03 -3.37 2.53
C THR A 65 4.44 -2.07 3.22
N PRO A 66 5.01 -2.14 4.44
CA PRO A 66 5.63 -0.97 5.06
C PRO A 66 6.74 -0.38 4.20
N ARG A 67 6.75 0.95 4.08
CA ARG A 67 7.74 1.68 3.28
C ARG A 67 9.16 1.56 3.82
N MET A 68 9.31 1.56 5.14
CA MET A 68 10.60 1.55 5.83
C MET A 68 10.51 0.90 7.20
N PRO A 69 11.63 0.35 7.73
CA PRO A 69 11.65 -0.24 9.06
C PRO A 69 11.51 0.81 10.17
N LEU A 70 11.13 0.36 11.36
CA LEU A 70 11.20 1.19 12.56
C LEU A 70 12.65 1.60 12.83
N LYS A 71 12.83 2.88 13.16
CA LYS A 71 14.09 3.39 13.76
C LYS A 71 14.18 3.11 15.25
N LYS A 72 13.02 3.10 15.93
CA LYS A 72 12.88 2.80 17.37
C LYS A 72 11.49 2.26 17.66
N LEU A 73 11.37 1.50 18.74
CA LEU A 73 10.08 0.98 19.18
C LEU A 73 9.14 2.12 19.62
N ARG A 74 7.86 1.91 19.40
CA ARG A 74 6.81 2.88 19.71
C ARG A 74 6.55 2.96 21.23
N THR A 75 6.48 4.18 21.74
CA THR A 75 6.24 4.49 23.15
C THR A 75 4.81 4.94 23.44
N ARG A 76 3.98 5.10 22.41
CA ARG A 76 2.62 5.64 22.55
C ARG A 76 1.60 4.74 21.87
N TYR A 77 0.33 4.81 22.30
CA TYR A 77 -0.84 4.24 21.62
C TYR A 77 -1.87 5.33 21.36
N PHE A 78 -2.72 5.12 20.37
CA PHE A 78 -3.80 6.05 20.06
C PHE A 78 -5.08 5.62 20.79
N ASP A 79 -5.64 6.53 21.59
CA ASP A 79 -6.94 6.37 22.24
C ASP A 79 -8.02 6.96 21.31
N LYS A 80 -8.79 6.10 20.67
CA LYS A 80 -9.87 6.47 19.75
C LYS A 80 -10.95 7.31 20.41
N LYS A 81 -11.30 7.03 21.67
CA LYS A 81 -12.39 7.74 22.37
C LYS A 81 -12.01 9.18 22.68
N LYS A 82 -10.79 9.38 23.14
CA LYS A 82 -10.24 10.70 23.46
C LYS A 82 -9.61 11.40 22.26
N LYS A 83 -9.39 10.68 21.15
CA LYS A 83 -8.66 11.15 19.96
C LYS A 83 -7.25 11.67 20.28
N GLU A 84 -6.56 11.04 21.21
CA GLU A 84 -5.25 11.47 21.71
C GLU A 84 -4.23 10.33 21.77
N TRP A 85 -2.95 10.71 21.83
CA TRP A 85 -1.83 9.80 21.98
C TRP A 85 -1.42 9.70 23.44
N ASN A 86 -1.55 8.50 24.02
CA ASN A 86 -1.17 8.18 25.40
C ASN A 86 0.14 7.39 25.44
N VAL A 87 0.88 7.53 26.54
CA VAL A 87 2.10 6.77 26.81
C VAL A 87 1.78 5.29 27.07
N LYS A 88 2.57 4.40 26.47
CA LYS A 88 2.48 2.96 26.74
C LYS A 88 3.40 2.56 27.90
N PRO A 89 2.98 1.63 28.75
CA PRO A 89 3.85 1.09 29.80
C PRO A 89 4.99 0.24 29.25
N LYS A 90 4.83 -0.34 28.05
CA LYS A 90 5.86 -1.16 27.38
C LYS A 90 6.07 -0.69 25.94
N LEU A 91 7.32 -0.73 25.50
CA LEU A 91 7.69 -0.49 24.12
C LEU A 91 7.05 -1.54 23.20
N SER A 92 6.73 -1.16 21.97
CA SER A 92 6.09 -2.07 21.02
C SER A 92 6.47 -1.75 19.57
N ASN A 93 6.40 -2.76 18.73
CA ASN A 93 6.47 -2.60 17.29
C ASN A 93 5.29 -1.76 16.75
N GLY A 94 5.41 -1.34 15.49
CA GLY A 94 4.36 -0.62 14.79
C GLY A 94 4.58 0.88 14.74
N ARG A 95 4.04 1.47 13.67
CA ARG A 95 4.08 2.89 13.36
C ARG A 95 2.76 3.57 13.74
N GLU A 96 2.75 4.89 13.66
CA GLU A 96 1.55 5.69 13.95
C GLU A 96 0.35 5.28 13.08
N CYS A 97 0.55 5.15 11.76
CA CYS A 97 -0.50 4.76 10.81
C CYS A 97 -1.16 3.42 11.18
N GLU A 98 -0.36 2.42 11.53
CA GLU A 98 -0.85 1.10 11.96
C GLU A 98 -1.62 1.17 13.28
N ALA A 99 -1.13 1.97 14.22
CA ALA A 99 -1.80 2.15 15.51
C ALA A 99 -3.18 2.82 15.36
N ILE A 100 -3.31 3.79 14.47
CA ILE A 100 -4.58 4.44 14.15
C ILE A 100 -5.53 3.42 13.51
N ILE A 101 -5.12 2.74 12.44
CA ILE A 101 -5.94 1.74 11.74
C ILE A 101 -6.46 0.69 12.73
N LYS A 102 -5.60 0.19 13.61
CA LYS A 102 -5.98 -0.78 14.65
C LYS A 102 -6.96 -0.21 15.66
N SER A 103 -6.74 1.01 16.15
CA SER A 103 -7.59 1.64 17.16
C SER A 103 -9.01 1.91 16.66
N TYR A 104 -9.14 2.19 15.35
CA TYR A 104 -10.45 2.38 14.70
C TYR A 104 -11.11 1.06 14.27
N ASN A 105 -10.50 -0.10 14.55
CA ASN A 105 -10.99 -1.42 14.16
C ASN A 105 -11.20 -1.58 12.65
N ILE A 106 -10.45 -0.85 11.84
CA ILE A 106 -10.56 -0.93 10.37
C ILE A 106 -9.97 -2.24 9.89
N ALA A 107 -8.77 -2.58 10.38
CA ALA A 107 -8.09 -3.83 10.09
C ALA A 107 -7.08 -4.16 11.19
N ASN A 108 -6.49 -5.35 11.11
CA ASN A 108 -5.45 -5.80 12.03
C ASN A 108 -4.09 -5.80 11.31
N PRO A 109 -3.30 -4.72 11.38
CA PRO A 109 -2.05 -4.63 10.66
C PRO A 109 -1.00 -5.59 11.24
N GLN A 110 -0.15 -6.13 10.37
CA GLN A 110 1.11 -6.71 10.79
C GLN A 110 2.06 -5.57 11.16
N TRP A 111 2.41 -5.48 12.44
CA TRP A 111 3.20 -4.39 12.97
C TRP A 111 4.58 -4.32 12.32
N THR A 112 4.92 -3.17 11.76
CA THR A 112 6.27 -2.89 11.28
C THR A 112 7.27 -3.08 12.40
N ARG A 113 8.42 -3.67 12.08
CA ARG A 113 9.51 -3.97 13.01
C ARG A 113 10.78 -3.19 12.66
N THR A 114 11.79 -3.28 13.50
CA THR A 114 13.14 -2.85 13.15
C THR A 114 13.65 -3.66 11.95
N PHE A 115 14.63 -3.18 11.22
CA PHE A 115 15.14 -3.89 10.04
C PHE A 115 15.62 -5.31 10.36
N VAL A 116 16.30 -5.48 11.48
CA VAL A 116 16.84 -6.79 11.90
C VAL A 116 15.72 -7.78 12.19
N GLU A 117 14.66 -7.34 12.88
CA GLU A 117 13.53 -8.18 13.30
C GLU A 117 12.46 -8.35 12.20
N SER A 118 12.56 -7.60 11.10
CA SER A 118 11.57 -7.65 10.03
C SER A 118 11.62 -9.00 9.31
N PRO A 119 10.45 -9.60 9.03
CA PRO A 119 10.38 -10.78 8.18
C PRO A 119 10.83 -10.46 6.75
N GLU A 120 11.21 -11.47 5.99
CA GLU A 120 11.80 -11.29 4.65
C GLU A 120 10.87 -10.58 3.65
N TRP A 121 9.56 -10.83 3.71
CA TRP A 121 8.60 -10.10 2.86
C TRP A 121 8.61 -8.59 3.13
N MET A 122 8.75 -8.18 4.38
CA MET A 122 8.81 -6.78 4.76
C MET A 122 10.13 -6.14 4.30
N LYS A 123 11.25 -6.86 4.43
CA LYS A 123 12.56 -6.45 3.89
C LYS A 123 12.54 -6.33 2.37
N LEU A 124 11.83 -7.24 1.68
CA LEU A 124 11.59 -7.15 0.25
C LEU A 124 10.82 -5.87 -0.10
N GLY A 125 9.78 -5.55 0.67
CA GLY A 125 9.02 -4.30 0.51
C GLY A 125 9.90 -3.06 0.59
N PHE A 126 10.80 -2.97 1.58
CA PHE A 126 11.75 -1.86 1.69
C PHE A 126 12.64 -1.74 0.43
N LYS A 127 13.09 -2.87 -0.13
CA LYS A 127 13.88 -2.88 -1.38
C LYS A 127 13.05 -2.43 -2.58
N ILE A 128 11.77 -2.81 -2.66
CA ILE A 128 10.86 -2.38 -3.73
C ILE A 128 10.66 -0.86 -3.67
N PHE A 129 10.36 -0.29 -2.50
CA PHE A 129 10.25 1.16 -2.34
C PHE A 129 11.54 1.89 -2.74
N SER A 130 12.70 1.34 -2.40
CA SER A 130 14.00 1.89 -2.81
C SER A 130 14.20 1.83 -4.33
N ALA A 131 13.80 0.74 -4.98
CA ALA A 131 13.92 0.57 -6.44
C ALA A 131 12.98 1.50 -7.22
N LEU A 132 11.85 1.89 -6.62
CA LEU A 132 10.85 2.78 -7.21
C LEU A 132 10.98 4.24 -6.76
N LYS A 133 12.08 4.63 -6.11
CA LYS A 133 12.27 5.99 -5.56
C LYS A 133 12.20 7.13 -6.59
N ASP A 134 12.47 6.83 -7.86
CA ASP A 134 12.42 7.82 -8.94
C ASP A 134 11.00 8.07 -9.48
N PHE A 135 10.00 7.33 -8.98
CA PHE A 135 8.60 7.56 -9.27
C PHE A 135 8.02 8.53 -8.24
N PRO A 136 7.40 9.65 -8.67
CA PRO A 136 6.94 10.68 -7.72
C PRO A 136 5.71 10.26 -6.91
N PHE A 137 4.93 9.30 -7.40
CA PHE A 137 3.66 8.89 -6.80
C PHE A 137 3.71 7.42 -6.37
N VAL A 138 4.50 7.11 -5.34
CA VAL A 138 4.61 5.77 -4.75
C VAL A 138 4.13 5.81 -3.31
N TYR A 139 3.14 5.01 -3.01
CA TYR A 139 2.42 5.03 -1.74
C TYR A 139 2.40 3.66 -1.08
N GLU A 140 2.37 3.66 0.24
CA GLU A 140 2.03 2.47 1.00
C GLU A 140 0.52 2.35 1.11
N VAL A 141 0.01 1.17 0.84
CA VAL A 141 -1.41 0.81 1.00
C VAL A 141 -1.56 -0.41 1.89
N PHE A 142 -2.77 -0.66 2.34
CA PHE A 142 -3.10 -1.83 3.13
C PHE A 142 -4.44 -2.41 2.67
N PRO A 143 -4.42 -3.38 1.73
CA PRO A 143 -5.62 -3.95 1.12
C PRO A 143 -6.66 -4.44 2.13
N SER A 144 -6.24 -5.08 3.22
CA SER A 144 -7.17 -5.51 4.27
C SER A 144 -7.97 -4.36 4.89
N ALA A 145 -7.36 -3.18 5.06
CA ALA A 145 -8.07 -1.97 5.50
C ALA A 145 -8.97 -1.42 4.39
N SER A 146 -8.48 -1.46 3.15
CA SER A 146 -9.26 -1.01 1.98
C SER A 146 -10.52 -1.86 1.77
N TYR A 147 -10.45 -3.19 1.92
CA TYR A 147 -11.63 -4.06 1.88
C TYR A 147 -12.67 -3.69 2.92
N SER A 148 -12.26 -3.51 4.18
CA SER A 148 -13.17 -3.10 5.25
C SER A 148 -13.91 -1.83 4.91
N ILE A 149 -13.22 -0.84 4.34
CA ILE A 149 -13.77 0.47 4.02
C ILE A 149 -14.66 0.41 2.77
N LEU A 150 -14.26 -0.33 1.73
CA LEU A 150 -14.97 -0.40 0.46
C LEU A 150 -16.21 -1.31 0.51
N LYS A 151 -16.20 -2.33 1.37
CA LYS A 151 -17.32 -3.26 1.55
C LYS A 151 -18.62 -2.54 1.91
N ASP A 152 -18.53 -1.53 2.75
CA ASP A 152 -19.71 -0.77 3.23
C ASP A 152 -20.30 0.18 2.18
N GLN A 153 -19.66 0.31 1.01
CA GLN A 153 -20.04 1.32 0.02
C GLN A 153 -20.64 0.76 -1.28
N ASN A 154 -20.96 -0.54 -1.32
CA ASN A 154 -21.51 -1.21 -2.52
C ASN A 154 -20.72 -0.93 -3.82
N VAL A 155 -19.42 -0.67 -3.71
CA VAL A 155 -18.58 -0.39 -4.87
C VAL A 155 -18.17 -1.71 -5.49
N LYS A 156 -18.85 -2.12 -6.56
CA LYS A 156 -18.46 -3.27 -7.37
C LYS A 156 -17.27 -2.87 -8.24
N TYR A 157 -16.15 -3.54 -8.03
CA TYR A 157 -15.04 -3.51 -8.97
C TYR A 157 -15.06 -4.80 -9.77
N GLU A 158 -15.07 -4.68 -11.10
CA GLU A 158 -14.95 -5.85 -11.98
C GLU A 158 -13.51 -6.37 -11.90
N LEU A 159 -13.32 -7.40 -11.11
CA LEU A 159 -12.08 -8.18 -11.09
C LEU A 159 -12.28 -9.38 -12.00
N ASN A 160 -11.54 -9.42 -13.09
CA ASN A 160 -11.53 -10.63 -13.92
C ASN A 160 -10.60 -11.67 -13.26
N LEU A 161 -11.18 -12.49 -12.40
CA LEU A 161 -10.47 -13.53 -11.65
C LEU A 161 -10.18 -14.79 -12.50
N ASN A 162 -10.66 -14.86 -13.75
CA ASN A 162 -10.52 -16.04 -14.61
C ASN A 162 -9.08 -16.30 -15.09
N TYR A 163 -8.15 -15.40 -14.84
CA TYR A 163 -6.75 -15.54 -15.26
C TYR A 163 -5.83 -16.17 -14.20
N PHE A 164 -6.34 -16.56 -13.04
CA PHE A 164 -5.48 -16.94 -11.90
C PHE A 164 -5.91 -18.26 -11.29
N ASP A 165 -5.28 -19.34 -11.73
CA ASP A 165 -5.50 -20.68 -11.17
C ASP A 165 -4.97 -20.81 -9.73
N ASP A 166 -3.82 -20.13 -9.44
CA ASP A 166 -3.21 -20.08 -8.11
C ASP A 166 -2.99 -18.63 -7.66
N GLY A 167 -3.28 -18.31 -6.41
CA GLY A 167 -2.96 -17.01 -5.82
C GLY A 167 -4.00 -15.91 -6.10
N VAL A 168 -5.24 -16.27 -6.30
CA VAL A 168 -6.36 -15.32 -6.51
C VAL A 168 -6.39 -14.22 -5.46
N LYS A 169 -6.12 -14.55 -4.19
CA LYS A 169 -6.11 -13.56 -3.12
C LYS A 169 -5.03 -12.50 -3.30
N ASP A 170 -3.82 -12.89 -3.66
CA ASP A 170 -2.70 -11.95 -3.80
C ASP A 170 -2.96 -10.99 -4.98
N MET A 171 -3.53 -11.49 -6.07
CA MET A 171 -3.94 -10.65 -7.20
C MET A 171 -5.10 -9.73 -6.84
N LEU A 172 -6.02 -10.19 -6.00
CA LEU A 172 -7.08 -9.37 -5.45
C LEU A 172 -6.50 -8.26 -4.56
N ASP A 173 -5.49 -8.56 -3.73
CA ASP A 173 -4.80 -7.56 -2.91
C ASP A 173 -4.06 -6.54 -3.79
N ALA A 174 -3.38 -6.96 -4.86
CA ALA A 174 -2.75 -6.06 -5.83
C ALA A 174 -3.78 -5.16 -6.54
N SER A 175 -4.92 -5.72 -6.99
CA SER A 175 -5.97 -4.92 -7.62
C SER A 175 -6.59 -3.91 -6.65
N THR A 176 -6.79 -4.31 -5.40
CA THR A 176 -7.32 -3.43 -4.34
C THR A 176 -6.32 -2.32 -4.01
N ALA A 177 -5.02 -2.61 -4.04
CA ALA A 177 -3.98 -1.60 -3.93
C ALA A 177 -4.08 -0.56 -5.06
N ALA A 178 -4.26 -0.99 -6.31
CA ALA A 178 -4.44 -0.09 -7.46
C ALA A 178 -5.71 0.78 -7.32
N ILE A 179 -6.82 0.17 -6.91
CA ILE A 179 -8.09 0.88 -6.65
C ILE A 179 -7.92 1.89 -5.51
N THR A 180 -7.24 1.53 -4.45
CA THR A 180 -6.98 2.42 -3.31
C THR A 180 -6.26 3.68 -3.78
N ILE A 181 -5.23 3.55 -4.60
CA ILE A 181 -4.49 4.69 -5.15
C ILE A 181 -5.35 5.48 -6.14
N TYR A 182 -6.15 4.81 -6.97
CA TYR A 182 -7.12 5.50 -7.84
C TYR A 182 -8.07 6.39 -7.03
N GLU A 183 -8.67 5.86 -5.97
CA GLU A 183 -9.59 6.60 -5.10
C GLU A 183 -8.90 7.76 -4.39
N PHE A 184 -7.67 7.54 -3.90
CA PHE A 184 -6.88 8.57 -3.23
C PHE A 184 -6.50 9.73 -4.16
N ILE A 185 -5.93 9.45 -5.31
CA ILE A 185 -5.52 10.47 -6.30
C ILE A 185 -6.72 11.29 -6.80
N ASN A 186 -7.89 10.67 -6.88
CA ASN A 186 -9.15 11.36 -7.23
C ASN A 186 -9.81 12.08 -6.05
N GLY A 187 -9.14 12.23 -4.91
CA GLY A 187 -9.55 13.07 -3.77
C GLY A 187 -10.60 12.42 -2.85
N ARG A 188 -10.92 11.13 -3.06
CA ARG A 188 -11.88 10.40 -2.20
C ARG A 188 -11.19 9.69 -1.02
N GLY A 189 -9.92 9.38 -1.15
CA GLY A 189 -9.12 8.73 -0.11
C GLY A 189 -8.48 9.70 0.88
N CYS A 190 -7.69 9.15 1.80
CA CYS A 190 -6.88 9.91 2.74
C CYS A 190 -5.58 9.17 3.09
N GLU A 191 -4.63 9.90 3.64
CA GLU A 191 -3.45 9.34 4.30
C GLU A 191 -3.68 9.29 5.81
N VAL A 192 -3.13 8.26 6.44
CA VAL A 192 -3.22 8.04 7.89
C VAL A 192 -1.82 7.94 8.48
N GLY A 193 -1.57 8.63 9.60
CA GLY A 193 -0.28 8.63 10.32
C GLY A 193 0.70 9.67 9.78
N GLY A 194 2.00 9.37 9.91
CA GLY A 194 3.09 10.16 9.36
C GLY A 194 3.78 11.12 10.32
N LYS A 195 3.20 11.43 11.48
CA LYS A 195 3.84 12.32 12.48
C LYS A 195 5.07 11.71 13.14
N ASP A 196 5.22 10.37 13.07
CA ASP A 196 6.41 9.67 13.54
C ASP A 196 7.57 9.69 12.54
N GLY A 197 7.36 10.25 11.33
CA GLY A 197 8.35 10.34 10.26
C GLY A 197 8.62 8.99 9.56
N LEU A 198 7.77 7.97 9.77
CA LEU A 198 7.93 6.62 9.22
C LEU A 198 6.98 6.34 8.04
N GLY A 199 6.33 7.40 7.52
CA GLY A 199 5.40 7.31 6.40
C GLY A 199 3.95 7.16 6.81
N THR A 200 3.09 7.18 5.80
CA THR A 200 1.64 7.09 5.92
C THR A 200 1.14 5.81 5.25
N ILE A 201 -0.06 5.37 5.61
CA ILE A 201 -0.83 4.39 4.83
C ILE A 201 -1.96 5.15 4.13
N VAL A 202 -2.09 4.94 2.83
CA VAL A 202 -3.19 5.48 2.02
C VAL A 202 -4.42 4.58 2.14
N LEU A 203 -5.58 5.19 2.35
CA LEU A 203 -6.87 4.54 2.39
C LEU A 203 -7.77 5.05 1.27
N PRO A 204 -8.72 4.22 0.74
CA PRO A 204 -9.55 4.57 -0.41
C PRO A 204 -10.68 5.56 -0.08
N ARG A 205 -10.95 5.79 1.20
CA ARG A 205 -11.94 6.76 1.69
C ARG A 205 -11.42 7.48 2.91
N ARG A 206 -11.95 8.66 3.15
CA ARG A 206 -11.68 9.42 4.38
C ARG A 206 -12.25 8.69 5.59
N ILE A 207 -11.45 8.56 6.61
CA ILE A 207 -11.89 8.14 7.93
C ILE A 207 -11.94 9.38 8.83
N PHE A 208 -12.97 9.48 9.64
CA PHE A 208 -13.08 10.59 10.61
C PHE A 208 -12.17 10.28 11.80
N ILE A 209 -11.00 10.88 11.82
CA ILE A 209 -10.01 10.81 12.91
C ILE A 209 -10.19 12.01 13.83
#